data_3a4be76a369a573e1f6abfb4f9a739b1
#
_entry.id   3a4be76a369a573e1f6abfb4f9a739b1
#
_cell.length_a   1.000
_cell.length_b   1.000
_cell.length_c   1.000
_cell.angle_alpha   90.00
_cell.angle_beta   90.00
_cell.angle_gamma   90.00
#
_symmetry.space_group_name_H-M   'P 1'
#
loop_
_entity.id
_entity.type
_entity.pdbx_description
1 polymer ?
#
loop_
_entity_poly.entity_id
_entity_poly.type
_entity_poly.pdbx_seq_one_letter_code
_entity_poly.pdbx_strand_id
1 'polypeptide(L)'
;MAIVLKGDTVIIDVPSAKSKALKINLNQNIYGTFAEIGAGQETARHFFRAGGASGTIAKAMSAYDKDFSDAIYGIETDGRYVTEKRLKGMLSHELELMEDRLSRKKHPEKIFFTYANTVTTIDFVKKFKGHGWLGIKFQLDPLEPYNEIILHVRFKENDAKQQQETLGLLGVNLIYGSFYLHDNPKELLKSLYHNIDIDQIELDMINFSGPRFSYVDNRLMSLLLVKNGFTNAVMFGPDGNNLLPAQQLYKANILALRGSFRPVTKVNIEMFELAREMFLSETKVDPDRTKIIFEITLTNLISGGKIDERDFLDRAELLCSLGQNVMITNYQEYYKLVEYFSEFTKKRIGLAMGVYNFVQIFDQKYYRNLSGGILEAFGKLFFKDLKIYLYPLKDQRTGEIKTSENLKVHPRMKELYKFFKYNGKVVDIKNYNPDILDVFSRTILKMIDNGEAGWEEMLPSGIADIIKEERLFGYSKRKFKTKK
;
A
#
# COMPACT_ATOMS: atom_id res chain seq x y z
N MET A 1 10.22 -1.39 -24.77
CA MET A 1 8.77 -1.08 -24.85
C MET A 1 8.63 0.40 -25.12
N ALA A 2 8.12 0.79 -26.28
CA ALA A 2 7.98 2.20 -26.65
C ALA A 2 6.65 2.73 -26.12
N ILE A 3 6.69 3.72 -25.24
CA ILE A 3 5.48 4.45 -24.84
C ILE A 3 5.24 5.53 -25.89
N VAL A 4 4.22 5.33 -26.73
CA VAL A 4 3.81 6.33 -27.74
C VAL A 4 2.93 7.37 -27.04
N LEU A 5 3.53 8.53 -26.75
CA LEU A 5 2.77 9.76 -26.46
C LEU A 5 2.62 10.52 -27.79
N LYS A 6 1.42 10.98 -28.11
CA LYS A 6 1.14 11.82 -29.31
C LYS A 6 2.00 13.09 -29.25
N GLY A 7 2.92 13.23 -30.19
CA GLY A 7 3.80 14.36 -30.37
C GLY A 7 5.18 14.11 -29.75
N ASP A 8 6.16 13.79 -30.61
CA ASP A 8 7.56 13.50 -30.36
C ASP A 8 7.81 12.19 -29.55
N THR A 9 8.22 11.16 -30.28
CA THR A 9 8.65 9.86 -29.72
C THR A 9 10.03 10.07 -29.08
N VAL A 10 10.06 10.41 -27.80
CA VAL A 10 11.27 10.31 -27.00
C VAL A 10 11.45 8.81 -26.70
N ILE A 11 12.33 8.16 -27.46
CA ILE A 11 12.80 6.81 -27.15
C ILE A 11 13.67 6.96 -25.90
N ILE A 12 13.08 6.73 -24.72
CA ILE A 12 13.87 6.57 -23.49
C ILE A 12 14.51 5.19 -23.63
N ASP A 13 15.79 5.16 -23.97
CA ASP A 13 16.58 3.92 -24.02
C ASP A 13 16.74 3.40 -22.57
N VAL A 14 15.93 2.41 -22.21
CA VAL A 14 15.97 1.78 -20.87
C VAL A 14 17.17 0.84 -20.84
N PRO A 15 18.18 1.09 -19.97
CA PRO A 15 19.37 0.24 -19.93
C PRO A 15 18.99 -1.22 -19.60
N SER A 16 19.60 -2.16 -20.34
CA SER A 16 19.43 -3.59 -20.07
C SER A 16 20.01 -3.97 -18.69
N ALA A 17 19.56 -5.09 -18.11
CA ALA A 17 20.12 -5.61 -16.87
C ALA A 17 21.64 -5.82 -16.96
N LYS A 18 22.14 -6.30 -18.11
CA LYS A 18 23.57 -6.44 -18.36
C LYS A 18 24.29 -5.08 -18.31
N SER A 19 23.75 -4.06 -18.94
CA SER A 19 24.34 -2.71 -18.96
C SER A 19 24.36 -2.09 -17.54
N LYS A 20 23.30 -2.27 -16.77
CA LYS A 20 23.22 -1.81 -15.38
C LYS A 20 24.24 -2.51 -14.48
N ALA A 21 24.30 -3.85 -14.52
CA ALA A 21 25.24 -4.63 -13.76
C ALA A 21 26.71 -4.29 -14.15
N LEU A 22 27.00 -4.13 -15.45
CA LEU A 22 28.33 -3.74 -15.91
C LEU A 22 28.74 -2.36 -15.39
N LYS A 23 27.82 -1.39 -15.38
CA LYS A 23 28.10 -0.03 -14.87
C LYS A 23 28.47 -0.05 -13.38
N ILE A 24 27.81 -0.90 -12.57
CA ILE A 24 28.18 -1.13 -11.17
C ILE A 24 29.57 -1.79 -11.09
N ASN A 25 29.81 -2.88 -11.84
CA ASN A 25 31.05 -3.63 -11.80
C ASN A 25 32.28 -2.80 -12.20
N LEU A 26 32.11 -1.83 -13.10
CA LEU A 26 33.21 -0.96 -13.55
C LEU A 26 33.48 0.22 -12.61
N ASN A 27 32.63 0.44 -11.60
CA ASN A 27 32.87 1.45 -10.58
C ASN A 27 33.77 0.87 -9.49
N GLN A 28 35.04 1.26 -9.50
CA GLN A 28 36.05 0.73 -8.60
C GLN A 28 35.77 1.04 -7.11
N ASN A 29 34.93 2.01 -6.81
CA ASN A 29 34.60 2.38 -5.42
C ASN A 29 33.49 1.50 -4.84
N ILE A 30 32.61 0.94 -5.68
CA ILE A 30 31.48 0.10 -5.23
C ILE A 30 31.98 -1.31 -4.89
N TYR A 31 31.71 -1.76 -3.66
CA TYR A 31 32.10 -3.09 -3.22
C TYR A 31 31.04 -3.68 -2.29
N GLY A 32 30.61 -4.91 -2.56
CA GLY A 32 29.52 -5.47 -1.80
C GLY A 32 29.35 -6.98 -1.84
N THR A 33 28.36 -7.45 -1.08
CA THR A 33 28.03 -8.85 -0.91
C THR A 33 26.58 -9.15 -1.27
N PHE A 34 26.33 -10.39 -1.69
CA PHE A 34 25.01 -10.90 -2.04
C PHE A 34 24.67 -12.10 -1.17
N ALA A 35 23.47 -12.09 -0.57
CA ALA A 35 22.90 -13.22 0.15
C ALA A 35 21.50 -13.53 -0.37
N GLU A 36 21.37 -14.59 -1.17
CA GLU A 36 20.12 -14.93 -1.84
C GLU A 36 19.59 -16.27 -1.32
N ILE A 37 18.47 -16.23 -0.57
CA ILE A 37 17.87 -17.39 0.10
C ILE A 37 16.56 -17.78 -0.59
N GLY A 38 16.48 -19.03 -1.03
CA GLY A 38 15.26 -19.67 -1.54
C GLY A 38 15.05 -19.55 -3.05
N ALA A 39 15.39 -18.46 -3.70
CA ALA A 39 15.14 -18.22 -5.13
C ALA A 39 16.38 -18.35 -6.04
N GLY A 40 17.44 -18.96 -5.55
CA GLY A 40 18.69 -19.09 -6.30
C GLY A 40 19.56 -17.83 -6.25
N GLN A 41 20.53 -17.74 -7.16
CA GLN A 41 21.52 -16.66 -7.23
C GLN A 41 21.32 -15.80 -8.50
N GLU A 42 20.10 -15.52 -8.88
CA GLU A 42 19.84 -14.88 -10.17
C GLU A 42 20.31 -13.43 -10.19
N THR A 43 20.21 -12.68 -9.08
CA THR A 43 20.74 -11.32 -9.03
C THR A 43 22.25 -11.30 -9.19
N ALA A 44 22.99 -12.03 -8.36
CA ALA A 44 24.44 -12.13 -8.45
C ALA A 44 24.90 -12.64 -9.83
N ARG A 45 24.18 -13.59 -10.42
CA ARG A 45 24.44 -14.12 -11.75
C ARG A 45 24.45 -13.07 -12.85
N HIS A 46 23.57 -12.07 -12.79
CA HIS A 46 23.59 -10.95 -13.75
C HIS A 46 24.91 -10.17 -13.68
N PHE A 47 25.45 -9.93 -12.47
CA PHE A 47 26.71 -9.23 -12.27
C PHE A 47 27.90 -10.05 -12.78
N PHE A 48 27.94 -11.35 -12.48
CA PHE A 48 29.01 -12.24 -12.98
C PHE A 48 29.00 -12.35 -14.50
N ARG A 49 27.82 -12.44 -15.12
CA ARG A 49 27.67 -12.51 -16.58
C ARG A 49 27.97 -11.19 -17.30
N ALA A 50 27.82 -10.05 -16.62
CA ALA A 50 28.15 -8.77 -17.19
C ALA A 50 29.64 -8.57 -17.38
N GLY A 51 30.47 -9.24 -16.57
CA GLY A 51 31.95 -9.10 -16.54
C GLY A 51 32.42 -8.02 -15.58
N GLY A 52 33.69 -8.02 -15.23
CA GLY A 52 34.30 -7.01 -14.35
C GLY A 52 33.94 -7.13 -12.87
N ALA A 53 33.29 -8.20 -12.44
CA ALA A 53 32.76 -8.36 -11.09
C ALA A 53 33.82 -8.56 -9.98
N SER A 54 35.05 -8.95 -10.32
CA SER A 54 36.11 -9.28 -9.35
C SER A 54 36.52 -8.12 -8.43
N GLY A 55 36.33 -6.88 -8.88
CA GLY A 55 36.63 -5.68 -8.08
C GLY A 55 35.43 -5.12 -7.33
N THR A 56 34.23 -5.73 -7.48
CA THR A 56 32.97 -5.21 -6.95
C THR A 56 32.28 -6.20 -6.04
N ILE A 57 32.30 -7.50 -6.33
CA ILE A 57 31.60 -8.52 -5.56
C ILE A 57 32.58 -9.23 -4.62
N ALA A 58 32.45 -8.96 -3.32
CA ALA A 58 33.21 -9.63 -2.28
C ALA A 58 32.80 -11.10 -2.13
N LYS A 59 31.51 -11.37 -2.11
CA LYS A 59 30.90 -12.67 -1.86
C LYS A 59 29.50 -12.73 -2.46
N ALA A 60 29.15 -13.87 -3.02
CA ALA A 60 27.76 -14.21 -3.32
C ALA A 60 27.49 -15.59 -2.70
N MET A 61 26.43 -15.67 -1.88
CA MET A 61 26.04 -16.92 -1.25
C MET A 61 24.54 -17.18 -1.42
N SER A 62 24.21 -18.47 -1.38
CA SER A 62 22.84 -18.97 -1.36
C SER A 62 22.76 -20.10 -0.36
N ALA A 63 21.73 -20.12 0.48
CA ALA A 63 21.44 -21.20 1.39
C ALA A 63 20.00 -21.68 1.18
N TYR A 64 19.84 -22.95 0.87
CA TYR A 64 18.55 -23.59 0.63
C TYR A 64 18.08 -24.42 1.83
N ASP A 65 19.04 -24.96 2.57
CA ASP A 65 18.74 -25.74 3.76
C ASP A 65 18.40 -24.83 4.92
N LYS A 66 17.31 -25.16 5.61
CA LYS A 66 16.80 -24.38 6.74
C LYS A 66 17.77 -24.36 7.91
N ASP A 67 18.32 -25.52 8.30
CA ASP A 67 19.19 -25.64 9.47
C ASP A 67 20.51 -24.92 9.21
N PHE A 68 21.01 -24.97 7.99
CA PHE A 68 22.19 -24.23 7.58
C PHE A 68 21.92 -22.69 7.58
N SER A 69 20.78 -22.28 7.10
CA SER A 69 20.37 -20.86 7.15
C SER A 69 20.19 -20.37 8.59
N ASP A 70 19.66 -21.22 9.48
CA ASP A 70 19.51 -20.92 10.91
C ASP A 70 20.86 -20.81 11.62
N ALA A 71 21.84 -21.62 11.23
CA ALA A 71 23.20 -21.53 11.78
C ALA A 71 23.91 -20.21 11.43
N ILE A 72 23.53 -19.58 10.31
CA ILE A 72 24.12 -18.31 9.88
C ILE A 72 23.35 -17.12 10.47
N TYR A 73 22.01 -17.09 10.33
CA TYR A 73 21.18 -15.93 10.61
C TYR A 73 20.27 -16.06 11.84
N GLY A 74 20.37 -17.16 12.57
CA GLY A 74 19.55 -17.47 13.74
C GLY A 74 18.20 -18.11 13.41
N ILE A 75 17.56 -18.67 14.44
CA ILE A 75 16.30 -19.39 14.32
C ILE A 75 15.13 -18.42 14.36
N GLU A 76 14.18 -18.55 13.43
CA GLU A 76 12.91 -17.85 13.50
C GLU A 76 11.92 -18.64 14.36
N THR A 77 11.57 -18.10 15.53
CA THR A 77 10.75 -18.77 16.55
C THR A 77 9.30 -19.04 16.10
N ASP A 78 8.78 -18.24 15.15
CA ASP A 78 7.46 -18.42 14.55
C ASP A 78 7.48 -19.33 13.30
N GLY A 79 8.65 -19.84 12.92
CA GLY A 79 8.87 -20.69 11.75
C GLY A 79 8.71 -20.00 10.41
N ARG A 80 8.67 -18.66 10.37
CA ARG A 80 8.51 -17.88 9.15
C ARG A 80 9.83 -17.28 8.72
N TYR A 81 10.34 -17.74 7.59
CA TYR A 81 11.64 -17.33 7.04
C TYR A 81 11.57 -16.27 5.95
N VAL A 82 10.41 -16.11 5.30
CA VAL A 82 10.19 -15.08 4.30
C VAL A 82 9.52 -13.89 4.98
N THR A 83 10.32 -13.10 5.70
CA THR A 83 9.87 -11.95 6.50
C THR A 83 10.83 -10.78 6.38
N GLU A 84 10.32 -9.56 6.62
CA GLU A 84 11.14 -8.34 6.69
C GLU A 84 12.22 -8.44 7.77
N LYS A 85 11.87 -8.98 8.94
CA LYS A 85 12.79 -9.19 10.05
C LYS A 85 13.98 -10.05 9.63
N ARG A 86 13.71 -11.17 8.95
CA ARG A 86 14.76 -12.08 8.42
C ARG A 86 15.65 -11.35 7.44
N LEU A 87 15.06 -10.63 6.47
CA LEU A 87 15.81 -9.84 5.50
C LEU A 87 16.75 -8.83 6.17
N LYS A 88 16.23 -8.04 7.14
CA LYS A 88 17.05 -7.06 7.88
C LYS A 88 18.19 -7.70 8.66
N GLY A 89 17.93 -8.87 9.27
CA GLY A 89 18.96 -9.67 9.92
C GLY A 89 20.06 -10.12 8.94
N MET A 90 19.68 -10.59 7.76
CA MET A 90 20.62 -10.97 6.70
C MET A 90 21.46 -9.77 6.23
N LEU A 91 20.81 -8.63 5.92
CA LEU A 91 21.52 -7.41 5.50
C LEU A 91 22.56 -6.96 6.53
N SER A 92 22.20 -6.96 7.81
CA SER A 92 23.10 -6.54 8.89
C SER A 92 24.25 -7.52 9.08
N HIS A 93 23.96 -8.83 9.15
CA HIS A 93 24.98 -9.86 9.31
C HIS A 93 26.02 -9.83 8.18
N GLU A 94 25.56 -9.74 6.94
CA GLU A 94 26.45 -9.73 5.78
C GLU A 94 27.30 -8.45 5.70
N LEU A 95 26.74 -7.34 6.15
CA LEU A 95 27.47 -6.08 6.23
C LEU A 95 28.56 -6.13 7.30
N GLU A 96 28.24 -6.56 8.52
CA GLU A 96 29.18 -6.74 9.62
C GLU A 96 30.32 -7.69 9.23
N LEU A 97 29.98 -8.82 8.62
CA LEU A 97 30.98 -9.77 8.14
C LEU A 97 31.92 -9.16 7.08
N MET A 98 31.40 -8.31 6.21
CA MET A 98 32.22 -7.62 5.22
C MET A 98 33.13 -6.57 5.86
N GLU A 99 32.65 -5.77 6.80
CA GLU A 99 33.43 -4.75 7.52
C GLU A 99 34.51 -5.37 8.39
N ASP A 100 34.25 -6.51 9.03
CA ASP A 100 35.25 -7.26 9.81
C ASP A 100 36.38 -7.81 8.93
N ARG A 101 36.07 -8.23 7.70
CA ARG A 101 37.05 -8.81 6.77
C ARG A 101 37.83 -7.78 5.99
N LEU A 102 37.20 -6.61 5.70
CA LEU A 102 37.78 -5.55 4.89
C LEU A 102 37.97 -4.30 5.71
N SER A 103 39.17 -4.12 6.23
CA SER A 103 39.52 -2.95 7.02
C SER A 103 39.35 -1.65 6.23
N ARG A 104 38.54 -0.73 6.74
CA ARG A 104 38.40 0.65 6.22
C ARG A 104 39.74 1.38 6.09
N LYS A 105 40.70 1.07 6.97
CA LYS A 105 42.06 1.65 6.90
C LYS A 105 42.80 1.25 5.62
N LYS A 106 42.52 0.03 5.08
CA LYS A 106 43.13 -0.45 3.82
C LYS A 106 42.35 -0.06 2.60
N HIS A 107 41.07 0.23 2.76
CA HIS A 107 40.14 0.53 1.66
C HIS A 107 39.31 1.77 1.98
N PRO A 108 39.92 2.93 2.20
CA PRO A 108 39.23 4.14 2.65
C PRO A 108 38.29 4.73 1.59
N GLU A 109 38.52 4.41 0.32
CA GLU A 109 37.73 4.92 -0.82
C GLU A 109 36.51 4.04 -1.17
N LYS A 110 36.41 2.85 -0.54
CA LYS A 110 35.33 1.92 -0.87
C LYS A 110 34.01 2.30 -0.22
N ILE A 111 32.95 2.29 -0.98
CA ILE A 111 31.57 2.38 -0.55
C ILE A 111 30.97 0.99 -0.51
N PHE A 112 30.50 0.57 0.64
CA PHE A 112 30.03 -0.79 0.85
C PHE A 112 28.53 -0.92 0.62
N PHE A 113 28.12 -2.07 0.09
CA PHE A 113 26.72 -2.45 0.03
C PHE A 113 26.52 -3.93 0.36
N THR A 114 25.35 -4.23 0.88
CA THR A 114 24.85 -5.61 1.01
C THR A 114 23.50 -5.70 0.33
N TYR A 115 23.36 -6.64 -0.57
CA TYR A 115 22.07 -7.02 -1.13
C TYR A 115 21.65 -8.38 -0.56
N ALA A 116 20.41 -8.49 -0.12
CA ALA A 116 19.86 -9.76 0.31
C ALA A 116 18.42 -9.96 -0.19
N ASN A 117 18.03 -11.21 -0.33
CA ASN A 117 16.64 -11.61 -0.49
C ASN A 117 16.33 -12.89 0.28
N THR A 118 15.09 -13.00 0.74
CA THR A 118 14.51 -14.24 1.27
C THR A 118 13.17 -14.45 0.57
N VAL A 119 13.07 -15.53 -0.20
CA VAL A 119 12.01 -15.71 -1.19
C VAL A 119 11.52 -17.15 -1.23
N THR A 120 10.21 -17.31 -1.31
CA THR A 120 9.60 -18.57 -1.73
C THR A 120 8.99 -18.40 -3.12
N THR A 121 9.32 -19.29 -4.03
CA THR A 121 8.71 -19.38 -5.35
C THR A 121 7.42 -20.19 -5.29
N ILE A 122 6.67 -20.24 -6.39
CA ILE A 122 5.48 -21.08 -6.51
C ILE A 122 5.83 -22.54 -6.16
N ASP A 123 4.97 -23.20 -5.38
CA ASP A 123 5.13 -24.60 -5.05
C ASP A 123 4.84 -25.52 -6.24
N PHE A 124 5.34 -26.78 -6.15
CA PHE A 124 5.18 -27.75 -7.23
C PHE A 124 3.73 -28.02 -7.62
N VAL A 125 2.81 -28.00 -6.65
CA VAL A 125 1.35 -28.20 -6.89
C VAL A 125 0.63 -26.92 -7.29
N LYS A 126 1.35 -25.79 -7.43
CA LYS A 126 0.83 -24.47 -7.83
C LYS A 126 -0.32 -23.96 -6.96
N LYS A 127 -0.34 -24.36 -5.69
CA LYS A 127 -1.36 -23.99 -4.72
C LYS A 127 -1.05 -22.63 -4.06
N PHE A 128 0.22 -22.37 -3.78
CA PHE A 128 0.70 -21.16 -3.16
C PHE A 128 1.52 -20.35 -4.16
N LYS A 129 1.15 -19.10 -4.38
CA LYS A 129 1.92 -18.17 -5.18
C LYS A 129 3.18 -17.77 -4.42
N GLY A 130 4.28 -17.61 -5.14
CA GLY A 130 5.53 -17.17 -4.56
C GLY A 130 5.47 -15.72 -4.10
N HIS A 131 6.25 -15.39 -3.07
CA HIS A 131 6.48 -14.04 -2.58
C HIS A 131 7.86 -13.92 -1.93
N GLY A 132 8.33 -12.71 -1.75
CA GLY A 132 9.64 -12.50 -1.14
C GLY A 132 9.88 -11.11 -0.62
N TRP A 133 10.87 -11.04 0.25
CA TRP A 133 11.47 -9.81 0.72
C TRP A 133 12.85 -9.67 0.11
N LEU A 134 13.17 -8.48 -0.38
CA LEU A 134 14.48 -8.15 -0.91
C LEU A 134 14.86 -6.73 -0.48
N GLY A 135 16.15 -6.50 -0.35
CA GLY A 135 16.64 -5.20 0.09
C GLY A 135 18.11 -4.98 -0.17
N ILE A 136 18.49 -3.75 -0.03
CA ILE A 136 19.87 -3.30 -0.12
C ILE A 136 20.17 -2.35 1.03
N LYS A 137 21.33 -2.56 1.65
CA LYS A 137 21.94 -1.62 2.61
C LYS A 137 23.22 -1.09 2.00
N PHE A 138 23.39 0.23 1.86
CA PHE A 138 24.46 0.80 1.05
C PHE A 138 24.89 2.18 1.50
N GLN A 139 26.10 2.56 1.09
CA GLN A 139 26.66 3.89 1.25
C GLN A 139 26.81 4.56 -0.11
N LEU A 140 26.86 5.88 -0.13
CA LEU A 140 27.23 6.70 -1.29
C LEU A 140 28.54 7.44 -1.04
N ASP A 141 28.92 7.56 0.24
CA ASP A 141 30.21 8.05 0.70
C ASP A 141 30.78 7.08 1.74
N PRO A 142 32.11 6.79 1.73
CA PRO A 142 32.72 5.82 2.66
C PRO A 142 32.53 6.15 4.16
N LEU A 143 32.32 7.42 4.51
CA LEU A 143 32.20 7.91 5.89
C LEU A 143 30.74 8.11 6.33
N GLU A 144 29.77 7.97 5.41
CA GLU A 144 28.37 8.16 5.78
C GLU A 144 27.76 6.91 6.42
N PRO A 145 26.73 7.08 7.27
CA PRO A 145 25.89 5.97 7.71
C PRO A 145 25.16 5.32 6.52
N TYR A 146 24.76 4.06 6.70
CA TYR A 146 24.10 3.29 5.65
C TYR A 146 22.69 3.77 5.37
N ASN A 147 22.36 3.76 4.08
CA ASN A 147 21.00 3.89 3.56
C ASN A 147 20.42 2.48 3.31
N GLU A 148 19.11 2.34 3.39
CA GLU A 148 18.45 1.06 3.22
C GLU A 148 17.19 1.23 2.36
N ILE A 149 16.97 0.29 1.44
CA ILE A 149 15.72 0.15 0.68
C ILE A 149 15.24 -1.28 0.86
N ILE A 150 14.01 -1.44 1.34
CA ILE A 150 13.35 -2.73 1.55
C ILE A 150 12.14 -2.83 0.64
N LEU A 151 11.97 -3.98 -0.02
CA LEU A 151 10.85 -4.29 -0.89
C LEU A 151 10.17 -5.58 -0.45
N HIS A 152 8.84 -5.65 -0.59
CA HIS A 152 8.09 -6.90 -0.61
C HIS A 152 7.45 -7.10 -1.98
N VAL A 153 7.50 -8.34 -2.47
CA VAL A 153 6.99 -8.70 -3.80
C VAL A 153 6.13 -9.95 -3.74
N ARG A 154 5.15 -10.01 -4.63
CA ARG A 154 4.34 -11.19 -4.92
C ARG A 154 4.47 -11.54 -6.38
N PHE A 155 4.78 -12.80 -6.69
CA PHE A 155 4.89 -13.24 -8.09
C PHE A 155 3.51 -13.50 -8.68
N LYS A 156 3.32 -13.08 -9.93
CA LYS A 156 2.11 -13.33 -10.72
C LYS A 156 2.31 -14.48 -11.70
N GLU A 157 3.55 -14.75 -12.10
CA GLU A 157 3.95 -15.85 -12.96
C GLU A 157 3.63 -17.22 -12.33
N ASN A 158 3.35 -18.22 -13.18
CA ASN A 158 2.97 -19.56 -12.75
C ASN A 158 4.10 -20.60 -12.95
N ASP A 159 5.34 -20.14 -12.99
CA ASP A 159 6.54 -20.95 -13.19
C ASP A 159 7.66 -20.46 -12.26
N ALA A 160 8.28 -21.39 -11.50
CA ALA A 160 9.30 -21.05 -10.53
C ALA A 160 10.56 -20.46 -11.17
N LYS A 161 10.94 -20.93 -12.37
CA LYS A 161 12.11 -20.40 -13.09
C LYS A 161 11.86 -18.97 -13.53
N GLN A 162 10.68 -18.65 -14.10
CA GLN A 162 10.32 -17.30 -14.48
C GLN A 162 10.34 -16.37 -13.26
N GLN A 163 9.77 -16.80 -12.13
CA GLN A 163 9.81 -16.02 -10.88
C GLN A 163 11.24 -15.72 -10.43
N GLN A 164 12.17 -16.69 -10.55
CA GLN A 164 13.59 -16.46 -10.24
C GLN A 164 14.23 -15.46 -11.20
N GLU A 165 13.99 -15.59 -12.51
CA GLU A 165 14.50 -14.69 -13.53
C GLU A 165 14.00 -13.25 -13.31
N THR A 166 12.71 -13.08 -13.04
CA THR A 166 12.10 -11.78 -12.71
C THR A 166 12.69 -11.18 -11.43
N LEU A 167 12.89 -11.99 -10.39
CA LEU A 167 13.54 -11.55 -9.16
C LEU A 167 14.98 -11.07 -9.41
N GLY A 168 15.73 -11.77 -10.24
CA GLY A 168 17.09 -11.40 -10.62
C GLY A 168 17.14 -10.03 -11.32
N LEU A 169 16.20 -9.77 -12.24
CA LEU A 169 16.06 -8.48 -12.90
C LEU A 169 15.72 -7.36 -11.89
N LEU A 170 14.79 -7.63 -10.99
CA LEU A 170 14.40 -6.68 -9.95
C LEU A 170 15.57 -6.34 -9.02
N GLY A 171 16.35 -7.35 -8.61
CA GLY A 171 17.55 -7.14 -7.80
C GLY A 171 18.59 -6.26 -8.48
N VAL A 172 18.84 -6.48 -9.77
CA VAL A 172 19.73 -5.59 -10.57
C VAL A 172 19.17 -4.18 -10.64
N ASN A 173 17.86 -4.02 -10.86
CA ASN A 173 17.22 -2.71 -10.93
C ASN A 173 17.33 -1.97 -9.58
N LEU A 174 17.11 -2.68 -8.46
CA LEU A 174 17.24 -2.12 -7.11
C LEU A 174 18.67 -1.63 -6.84
N ILE A 175 19.69 -2.47 -7.09
CA ILE A 175 21.09 -2.09 -6.86
C ILE A 175 21.48 -0.91 -7.75
N TYR A 176 21.14 -0.96 -9.02
CA TYR A 176 21.42 0.14 -9.95
C TYR A 176 20.71 1.44 -9.53
N GLY A 177 19.43 1.37 -9.17
CA GLY A 177 18.63 2.50 -8.71
C GLY A 177 19.22 3.15 -7.44
N SER A 178 19.68 2.33 -6.51
CA SER A 178 20.29 2.79 -5.25
C SER A 178 21.54 3.64 -5.48
N PHE A 179 22.37 3.30 -6.44
CA PHE A 179 23.60 4.06 -6.72
C PHE A 179 23.43 5.21 -7.71
N TYR A 180 22.49 5.11 -8.66
CA TYR A 180 22.41 6.06 -9.76
C TYR A 180 21.11 6.85 -9.87
N LEU A 181 20.11 6.53 -9.05
CA LEU A 181 18.80 7.21 -9.04
C LEU A 181 18.33 7.60 -7.63
N HIS A 182 19.19 7.49 -6.62
CA HIS A 182 18.85 7.78 -5.22
C HIS A 182 18.38 9.22 -4.98
N ASP A 183 18.86 10.18 -5.78
CA ASP A 183 18.44 11.59 -5.68
C ASP A 183 16.99 11.81 -6.13
N ASN A 184 16.41 10.85 -6.85
CA ASN A 184 15.03 10.90 -7.30
C ASN A 184 14.28 9.60 -6.96
N PRO A 185 13.78 9.44 -5.72
CA PRO A 185 13.09 8.22 -5.27
C PRO A 185 11.90 7.83 -6.14
N LYS A 186 11.20 8.80 -6.76
CA LYS A 186 10.08 8.52 -7.68
C LYS A 186 10.56 7.86 -8.98
N GLU A 187 11.70 8.28 -9.50
CA GLU A 187 12.30 7.68 -10.69
C GLU A 187 12.94 6.32 -10.36
N LEU A 188 13.60 6.22 -9.20
CA LEU A 188 14.09 4.94 -8.68
C LEU A 188 12.95 3.92 -8.60
N LEU A 189 11.80 4.30 -8.01
CA LEU A 189 10.63 3.44 -7.91
C LEU A 189 10.18 2.91 -9.28
N LYS A 190 10.08 3.77 -10.30
CA LYS A 190 9.70 3.36 -11.65
C LYS A 190 10.76 2.45 -12.28
N SER A 191 12.04 2.71 -12.01
CA SER A 191 13.15 1.96 -12.57
C SER A 191 13.21 0.51 -12.09
N LEU A 192 12.52 0.18 -10.98
CA LEU A 192 12.38 -1.19 -10.49
C LEU A 192 11.70 -2.11 -11.52
N TYR A 193 10.80 -1.57 -12.34
CA TYR A 193 10.12 -2.30 -13.43
C TYR A 193 10.83 -2.19 -14.80
N HIS A 194 12.05 -1.70 -14.86
CA HIS A 194 12.81 -1.74 -16.11
C HIS A 194 13.05 -3.19 -16.56
N ASN A 195 12.59 -3.51 -17.78
CA ASN A 195 12.62 -4.87 -18.36
C ASN A 195 11.81 -5.91 -17.58
N ILE A 196 10.80 -5.48 -16.81
CA ILE A 196 9.85 -6.33 -16.09
C ILE A 196 8.44 -5.83 -16.44
N ASP A 197 7.55 -6.72 -16.83
CA ASP A 197 6.16 -6.40 -17.09
C ASP A 197 5.34 -6.44 -15.79
N ILE A 198 4.28 -5.63 -15.70
CA ILE A 198 3.44 -5.50 -14.49
C ILE A 198 2.62 -6.75 -14.18
N ASP A 199 2.52 -7.69 -15.12
CA ASP A 199 1.86 -8.99 -14.95
C ASP A 199 2.81 -10.11 -14.50
N GLN A 200 4.12 -9.84 -14.40
CA GLN A 200 5.11 -10.80 -13.87
C GLN A 200 5.20 -10.73 -12.34
N ILE A 201 5.18 -9.52 -11.78
CA ILE A 201 5.39 -9.29 -10.35
C ILE A 201 4.53 -8.14 -9.83
N GLU A 202 4.15 -8.22 -8.57
CA GLU A 202 3.49 -7.16 -7.82
C GLU A 202 4.45 -6.66 -6.74
N LEU A 203 4.68 -5.36 -6.68
CA LEU A 203 5.43 -4.70 -5.62
C LEU A 203 4.43 -4.03 -4.67
N ASP A 204 4.12 -4.67 -3.56
CA ASP A 204 3.07 -4.26 -2.63
C ASP A 204 3.59 -3.57 -1.36
N MET A 205 4.92 -3.46 -1.21
CA MET A 205 5.55 -2.67 -0.18
C MET A 205 6.93 -2.16 -0.61
N ILE A 206 7.23 -0.91 -0.28
CA ILE A 206 8.56 -0.31 -0.38
C ILE A 206 8.81 0.57 0.84
N ASN A 207 10.03 0.56 1.34
CA ASN A 207 10.46 1.42 2.44
C ASN A 207 11.86 1.94 2.19
N PHE A 208 12.04 3.25 2.32
CA PHE A 208 13.30 3.96 2.23
C PHE A 208 13.71 4.44 3.61
N SER A 209 14.96 4.23 4.00
CA SER A 209 15.49 4.73 5.27
C SER A 209 16.98 5.08 5.16
N GLY A 210 17.46 5.84 6.12
CA GLY A 210 18.84 6.32 6.15
C GLY A 210 18.97 7.80 5.78
N PRO A 211 20.19 8.36 5.93
CA PRO A 211 20.41 9.82 5.82
C PRO A 211 20.05 10.41 4.47
N ARG A 212 20.30 9.68 3.37
CA ARG A 212 19.98 10.14 2.02
C ARG A 212 18.49 10.11 1.71
N PHE A 213 17.69 9.42 2.51
CA PHE A 213 16.25 9.29 2.33
C PHE A 213 15.44 9.93 3.47
N SER A 214 16.06 10.73 4.35
CA SER A 214 15.38 11.39 5.47
C SER A 214 14.23 12.31 5.05
N TYR A 215 14.23 12.78 3.81
CA TYR A 215 13.17 13.61 3.22
C TYR A 215 12.08 12.81 2.51
N VAL A 216 12.22 11.49 2.40
CA VAL A 216 11.28 10.63 1.67
C VAL A 216 10.12 10.25 2.57
N ASP A 217 8.91 10.60 2.17
CA ASP A 217 7.70 10.10 2.82
C ASP A 217 7.33 8.73 2.21
N ASN A 218 7.44 7.68 3.02
CA ASN A 218 7.15 6.31 2.58
C ASN A 218 5.67 6.08 2.26
N ARG A 219 4.75 6.89 2.83
CA ARG A 219 3.31 6.86 2.48
C ARG A 219 3.10 7.34 1.05
N LEU A 220 3.84 8.38 0.64
CA LEU A 220 3.83 8.86 -0.75
C LEU A 220 4.40 7.81 -1.71
N MET A 221 5.48 7.13 -1.33
CA MET A 221 6.05 6.06 -2.15
C MET A 221 5.03 4.91 -2.33
N SER A 222 4.31 4.55 -1.26
CA SER A 222 3.22 3.57 -1.31
C SER A 222 2.06 4.01 -2.22
N LEU A 223 1.63 5.27 -2.16
CA LEU A 223 0.66 5.81 -3.12
C LEU A 223 1.13 5.64 -4.56
N LEU A 224 2.42 5.91 -4.81
CA LEU A 224 2.99 5.81 -6.16
C LEU A 224 3.05 4.36 -6.67
N LEU A 225 3.17 3.36 -5.80
CA LEU A 225 3.01 1.95 -6.19
C LEU A 225 1.63 1.71 -6.82
N VAL A 226 0.57 2.16 -6.15
CA VAL A 226 -0.81 1.99 -6.64
C VAL A 226 -1.05 2.86 -7.89
N LYS A 227 -0.58 4.10 -7.89
CA LYS A 227 -0.72 5.04 -9.03
C LYS A 227 -0.07 4.52 -10.31
N ASN A 228 1.10 3.86 -10.19
CA ASN A 228 1.82 3.29 -11.34
C ASN A 228 1.32 1.88 -11.72
N GLY A 229 0.35 1.31 -10.99
CA GLY A 229 -0.19 -0.04 -11.25
C GLY A 229 0.74 -1.18 -10.82
N PHE A 230 1.74 -0.91 -9.98
CA PHE A 230 2.67 -1.92 -9.45
C PHE A 230 2.01 -2.82 -8.41
N THR A 231 0.99 -2.30 -7.74
CA THR A 231 0.04 -3.04 -6.90
C THR A 231 -1.35 -2.41 -6.99
N ASN A 232 -2.36 -3.09 -6.51
CA ASN A 232 -3.73 -2.55 -6.40
C ASN A 232 -4.07 -2.04 -5.00
N ALA A 233 -3.26 -2.36 -4.00
CA ALA A 233 -3.53 -1.93 -2.63
C ALA A 233 -2.25 -1.81 -1.81
N VAL A 234 -2.18 -0.75 -0.99
CA VAL A 234 -1.13 -0.51 0.02
C VAL A 234 -1.77 -0.11 1.34
N MET A 235 -1.05 -0.28 2.43
CA MET A 235 -1.56 -0.01 3.76
C MET A 235 -0.48 0.64 4.63
N PHE A 236 -0.88 1.54 5.53
CA PHE A 236 0.00 2.10 6.56
C PHE A 236 -0.74 2.27 7.89
N GLY A 237 0.03 2.23 8.96
CA GLY A 237 -0.47 2.30 10.33
C GLY A 237 -0.64 3.72 10.86
N PRO A 238 -1.13 3.85 12.12
CA PRO A 238 -1.27 5.13 12.80
C PRO A 238 0.04 5.91 12.95
N ASP A 239 1.16 5.21 13.01
CA ASP A 239 2.51 5.75 13.08
C ASP A 239 3.06 6.19 11.70
N GLY A 240 2.25 6.08 10.64
CA GLY A 240 2.64 6.38 9.27
C GLY A 240 3.56 5.33 8.61
N ASN A 241 3.93 4.27 9.33
CA ASN A 241 4.74 3.20 8.78
C ASN A 241 3.95 2.32 7.82
N ASN A 242 4.61 1.89 6.74
CA ASN A 242 4.01 0.97 5.79
C ASN A 242 3.75 -0.39 6.44
N LEU A 243 2.57 -0.92 6.16
CA LEU A 243 2.12 -2.23 6.63
C LEU A 243 1.90 -3.14 5.42
N LEU A 244 2.35 -4.39 5.52
CA LEU A 244 2.06 -5.38 4.49
C LEU A 244 0.61 -5.87 4.64
N PRO A 245 -0.28 -5.62 3.66
CA PRO A 245 -1.69 -6.02 3.75
C PRO A 245 -1.86 -7.51 4.02
N ALA A 246 -1.07 -8.36 3.36
CA ALA A 246 -1.11 -9.82 3.56
C ALA A 246 -0.89 -10.25 5.01
N GLN A 247 -0.05 -9.56 5.77
CA GLN A 247 0.18 -9.86 7.19
C GLN A 247 -0.94 -9.34 8.07
N GLN A 248 -1.41 -8.11 7.81
CA GLN A 248 -2.44 -7.46 8.63
C GLN A 248 -3.80 -8.12 8.50
N LEU A 249 -4.15 -8.57 7.29
CA LEU A 249 -5.47 -9.11 6.97
C LEU A 249 -5.56 -10.63 7.15
N TYR A 250 -4.45 -11.32 7.38
CA TYR A 250 -4.42 -12.78 7.46
C TYR A 250 -5.28 -13.32 8.60
N LYS A 251 -6.34 -14.06 8.24
CA LYS A 251 -7.32 -14.65 9.17
C LYS A 251 -7.95 -13.63 10.14
N ALA A 252 -7.98 -12.35 9.77
CA ALA A 252 -8.60 -11.29 10.56
C ALA A 252 -10.09 -11.13 10.22
N ASN A 253 -10.89 -10.67 11.20
CA ASN A 253 -12.14 -9.99 10.91
C ASN A 253 -11.82 -8.59 10.41
N ILE A 254 -12.54 -8.09 9.41
CA ILE A 254 -12.24 -6.80 8.78
C ILE A 254 -13.47 -5.91 8.84
N LEU A 255 -13.32 -4.70 9.37
CA LEU A 255 -14.30 -3.63 9.23
C LEU A 255 -13.68 -2.51 8.42
N ALA A 256 -14.23 -2.24 7.24
CA ALA A 256 -13.71 -1.19 6.35
C ALA A 256 -14.71 -0.04 6.22
N LEU A 257 -14.19 1.18 6.29
CA LEU A 257 -14.90 2.42 6.01
C LEU A 257 -14.28 3.08 4.78
N ARG A 258 -15.02 3.15 3.66
CA ARG A 258 -14.58 3.84 2.45
C ARG A 258 -15.03 5.29 2.46
N GLY A 259 -14.10 6.20 2.22
CA GLY A 259 -14.40 7.62 2.15
C GLY A 259 -13.34 8.44 1.42
N SER A 260 -13.66 9.71 1.18
CA SER A 260 -12.68 10.67 0.67
C SER A 260 -11.84 11.29 1.80
N PHE A 261 -12.41 11.42 3.00
CA PHE A 261 -11.79 12.00 4.21
C PHE A 261 -11.08 13.34 3.94
N ARG A 262 -11.76 14.24 3.23
CA ARG A 262 -11.21 15.50 2.76
C ARG A 262 -11.99 16.73 3.30
N PRO A 263 -11.75 17.11 4.54
CA PRO A 263 -11.15 16.36 5.65
C PRO A 263 -12.09 15.27 6.21
N VAL A 264 -11.58 14.47 7.16
CA VAL A 264 -12.39 13.58 8.01
C VAL A 264 -13.33 14.43 8.87
N THR A 265 -14.58 13.98 9.06
CA THR A 265 -15.64 14.73 9.76
C THR A 265 -16.15 13.99 10.98
N LYS A 266 -16.92 14.67 11.85
CA LYS A 266 -17.65 14.04 12.97
C LYS A 266 -18.53 12.88 12.49
N VAL A 267 -19.20 13.04 11.32
CA VAL A 267 -20.02 11.98 10.71
C VAL A 267 -19.20 10.74 10.38
N ASN A 268 -17.97 10.92 9.86
CA ASN A 268 -17.13 9.77 9.54
C ASN A 268 -16.73 9.00 10.81
N ILE A 269 -16.40 9.71 11.88
CA ILE A 269 -16.00 9.09 13.15
C ILE A 269 -17.19 8.44 13.85
N GLU A 270 -18.33 9.11 13.94
CA GLU A 270 -19.52 8.50 14.54
C GLU A 270 -19.96 7.25 13.78
N MET A 271 -20.02 7.32 12.43
CA MET A 271 -20.33 6.15 11.59
C MET A 271 -19.36 5.00 11.87
N PHE A 272 -18.08 5.30 12.02
CA PHE A 272 -17.05 4.33 12.33
C PHE A 272 -17.26 3.72 13.73
N GLU A 273 -17.42 4.54 14.75
CA GLU A 273 -17.55 4.08 16.15
C GLU A 273 -18.79 3.20 16.35
N LEU A 274 -19.93 3.65 15.85
CA LEU A 274 -21.18 2.89 15.94
C LEU A 274 -21.13 1.58 15.12
N ALA A 275 -20.56 1.63 13.90
CA ALA A 275 -20.37 0.42 13.11
C ALA A 275 -19.40 -0.56 13.78
N ARG A 276 -18.34 -0.06 14.41
CA ARG A 276 -17.37 -0.86 15.16
C ARG A 276 -18.04 -1.56 16.36
N GLU A 277 -18.82 -0.82 17.13
CA GLU A 277 -19.56 -1.39 18.28
C GLU A 277 -20.50 -2.51 17.80
N MET A 278 -21.29 -2.25 16.76
CA MET A 278 -22.19 -3.26 16.18
C MET A 278 -21.41 -4.47 15.63
N PHE A 279 -20.29 -4.25 14.95
CA PHE A 279 -19.47 -5.30 14.37
C PHE A 279 -18.85 -6.19 15.44
N LEU A 280 -18.25 -5.59 16.48
CA LEU A 280 -17.61 -6.31 17.57
C LEU A 280 -18.61 -7.07 18.47
N SER A 281 -19.88 -6.65 18.52
CA SER A 281 -20.93 -7.34 19.28
C SER A 281 -21.43 -8.63 18.58
N GLU A 282 -21.03 -8.87 17.34
CA GLU A 282 -21.47 -10.04 16.60
C GLU A 282 -20.75 -11.32 17.05
N THR A 283 -21.49 -12.41 17.26
CA THR A 283 -20.98 -13.69 17.78
C THR A 283 -19.88 -14.34 16.90
N LYS A 284 -19.81 -13.99 15.62
CA LYS A 284 -18.82 -14.50 14.67
C LYS A 284 -17.56 -13.66 14.57
N VAL A 285 -17.48 -12.55 15.30
CA VAL A 285 -16.38 -11.61 15.28
C VAL A 285 -15.51 -11.82 16.51
N ASP A 286 -14.22 -11.99 16.28
CA ASP A 286 -13.20 -12.05 17.31
C ASP A 286 -12.59 -10.65 17.46
N PRO A 287 -12.83 -9.94 18.58
CA PRO A 287 -12.33 -8.58 18.78
C PRO A 287 -10.81 -8.47 18.69
N ASP A 288 -10.07 -9.46 19.23
CA ASP A 288 -8.61 -9.46 19.28
C ASP A 288 -7.98 -9.67 17.88
N ARG A 289 -8.75 -10.25 16.96
CA ARG A 289 -8.36 -10.49 15.57
C ARG A 289 -9.13 -9.61 14.59
N THR A 290 -9.61 -8.46 15.03
CA THR A 290 -10.31 -7.51 14.16
C THR A 290 -9.37 -6.41 13.69
N LYS A 291 -9.41 -6.15 12.38
CA LYS A 291 -8.71 -5.02 11.74
C LYS A 291 -9.72 -4.01 11.24
N ILE A 292 -9.51 -2.77 11.61
CA ILE A 292 -10.29 -1.63 11.18
C ILE A 292 -9.48 -0.86 10.15
N ILE A 293 -10.12 -0.49 9.03
CA ILE A 293 -9.45 0.06 7.88
C ILE A 293 -10.23 1.26 7.35
N PHE A 294 -9.57 2.40 7.29
CA PHE A 294 -10.04 3.57 6.55
C PHE A 294 -9.49 3.48 5.12
N GLU A 295 -10.38 3.26 4.16
CA GLU A 295 -9.98 3.01 2.77
C GLU A 295 -10.27 4.21 1.89
N ILE A 296 -9.26 4.60 1.12
CA ILE A 296 -9.33 5.68 0.12
C ILE A 296 -9.04 5.06 -1.25
N THR A 297 -9.95 5.22 -2.21
CA THR A 297 -9.68 4.80 -3.59
C THR A 297 -8.84 5.84 -4.33
N LEU A 298 -8.06 5.42 -5.32
CA LEU A 298 -7.34 6.36 -6.21
C LEU A 298 -8.29 7.38 -6.85
N THR A 299 -9.51 6.97 -7.22
CA THR A 299 -10.54 7.88 -7.77
C THR A 299 -10.89 9.01 -6.81
N ASN A 300 -10.89 8.75 -5.51
CA ASN A 300 -11.13 9.77 -4.49
C ASN A 300 -9.97 10.77 -4.32
N LEU A 301 -8.80 10.45 -4.85
CA LEU A 301 -7.61 11.30 -4.82
C LEU A 301 -7.44 12.15 -6.09
N ILE A 302 -8.24 11.90 -7.14
CA ILE A 302 -8.16 12.65 -8.38
C ILE A 302 -8.89 13.98 -8.23
N SER A 303 -8.16 15.07 -8.45
CA SER A 303 -8.68 16.43 -8.53
C SER A 303 -8.18 17.07 -9.83
N GLY A 304 -9.08 17.62 -10.65
CA GLY A 304 -8.68 18.20 -11.94
C GLY A 304 -7.97 17.24 -12.92
N GLY A 305 -8.28 15.93 -12.83
CA GLY A 305 -7.71 14.90 -13.72
C GLY A 305 -6.33 14.38 -13.29
N LYS A 306 -5.77 14.86 -12.18
CA LYS A 306 -4.50 14.41 -11.62
C LYS A 306 -4.64 14.08 -10.14
N ILE A 307 -3.78 13.18 -9.65
CA ILE A 307 -3.67 12.91 -8.22
C ILE A 307 -2.86 14.04 -7.59
N ASP A 308 -3.46 14.70 -6.59
CA ASP A 308 -2.79 15.69 -5.76
C ASP A 308 -2.09 14.98 -4.60
N GLU A 309 -0.76 14.89 -4.68
CA GLU A 309 0.07 14.19 -3.70
C GLU A 309 0.05 14.91 -2.34
N ARG A 310 -0.05 16.24 -2.31
CA ARG A 310 -0.15 17.00 -1.06
C ARG A 310 -1.48 16.76 -0.37
N ASP A 311 -2.59 16.85 -1.09
CA ASP A 311 -3.92 16.56 -0.57
C ASP A 311 -4.03 15.11 -0.05
N PHE A 312 -3.32 14.16 -0.69
CA PHE A 312 -3.22 12.79 -0.16
C PHE A 312 -2.52 12.75 1.20
N LEU A 313 -1.35 13.39 1.32
CA LEU A 313 -0.59 13.40 2.59
C LEU A 313 -1.39 14.09 3.69
N ASP A 314 -2.11 15.19 3.39
CA ASP A 314 -2.97 15.88 4.35
C ASP A 314 -4.06 14.93 4.91
N ARG A 315 -4.68 14.10 4.06
CA ARG A 315 -5.68 13.10 4.51
C ARG A 315 -5.06 11.97 5.32
N ALA A 316 -3.90 11.45 4.85
CA ALA A 316 -3.17 10.41 5.54
C ALA A 316 -2.76 10.85 6.95
N GLU A 317 -2.24 12.08 7.07
CA GLU A 317 -1.84 12.68 8.34
C GLU A 317 -3.00 12.71 9.34
N LEU A 318 -4.16 13.21 8.92
CA LEU A 318 -5.33 13.29 9.80
C LEU A 318 -5.84 11.91 10.23
N LEU A 319 -5.86 10.92 9.34
CA LEU A 319 -6.33 9.58 9.69
C LEU A 319 -5.34 8.86 10.60
N CYS A 320 -4.04 9.03 10.38
CA CYS A 320 -2.99 8.49 11.26
C CYS A 320 -3.07 9.14 12.67
N SER A 321 -3.25 10.46 12.75
CA SER A 321 -3.38 11.17 14.04
C SER A 321 -4.60 10.72 14.86
N LEU A 322 -5.63 10.18 14.20
CA LEU A 322 -6.79 9.54 14.82
C LEU A 322 -6.56 8.08 15.21
N GLY A 323 -5.35 7.57 15.07
CA GLY A 323 -5.01 6.19 15.41
C GLY A 323 -5.51 5.14 14.42
N GLN A 324 -5.79 5.52 13.15
CA GLN A 324 -6.42 4.62 12.20
C GLN A 324 -5.42 3.97 11.24
N ASN A 325 -5.71 2.70 10.86
CA ASN A 325 -5.02 2.10 9.72
C ASN A 325 -5.64 2.63 8.42
N VAL A 326 -4.79 3.05 7.51
CA VAL A 326 -5.20 3.59 6.22
C VAL A 326 -4.81 2.64 5.09
N MET A 327 -5.75 2.42 4.18
CA MET A 327 -5.52 1.62 2.97
C MET A 327 -5.82 2.47 1.73
N ILE A 328 -4.91 2.43 0.76
CA ILE A 328 -5.11 3.05 -0.55
C ILE A 328 -5.33 1.94 -1.56
N THR A 329 -6.40 2.03 -2.34
CA THR A 329 -6.70 1.00 -3.34
C THR A 329 -7.03 1.57 -4.72
N ASN A 330 -6.87 0.73 -5.72
CA ASN A 330 -7.36 0.97 -7.09
C ASN A 330 -8.68 0.22 -7.35
N TYR A 331 -9.41 -0.16 -6.30
CA TYR A 331 -10.68 -0.87 -6.42
C TYR A 331 -11.85 0.10 -6.39
N GLN A 332 -12.34 0.52 -7.55
CA GLN A 332 -13.48 1.44 -7.62
C GLN A 332 -14.75 0.79 -7.08
N GLU A 333 -15.01 -0.47 -7.45
CA GLU A 333 -16.21 -1.21 -7.06
C GLU A 333 -16.00 -1.97 -5.74
N TYR A 334 -17.00 -1.96 -4.87
CA TYR A 334 -16.94 -2.62 -3.56
C TYR A 334 -16.70 -4.12 -3.64
N TYR A 335 -17.23 -4.81 -4.67
CA TYR A 335 -17.00 -6.25 -4.81
C TYR A 335 -15.52 -6.59 -5.00
N LYS A 336 -14.76 -5.77 -5.73
CA LYS A 336 -13.31 -5.96 -5.91
C LYS A 336 -12.54 -5.81 -4.59
N LEU A 337 -12.93 -4.83 -3.77
CA LEU A 337 -12.34 -4.66 -2.44
C LEU A 337 -12.63 -5.88 -1.55
N VAL A 338 -13.86 -6.41 -1.59
CA VAL A 338 -14.22 -7.60 -0.80
C VAL A 338 -13.54 -8.87 -1.35
N GLU A 339 -13.40 -9.01 -2.65
CA GLU A 339 -12.59 -10.09 -3.26
C GLU A 339 -11.14 -10.02 -2.77
N TYR A 340 -10.53 -8.84 -2.78
CA TYR A 340 -9.17 -8.63 -2.27
C TYR A 340 -9.05 -9.02 -0.79
N PHE A 341 -9.94 -8.55 0.09
CA PHE A 341 -9.94 -8.98 1.50
C PHE A 341 -10.10 -10.50 1.64
N SER A 342 -10.90 -11.10 0.77
CA SER A 342 -11.19 -12.55 0.79
C SER A 342 -10.01 -13.43 0.38
N GLU A 343 -8.96 -12.86 -0.23
CA GLU A 343 -7.69 -13.56 -0.47
C GLU A 343 -6.98 -13.89 0.85
N PHE A 344 -7.12 -13.04 1.88
CA PHE A 344 -6.41 -13.16 3.15
C PHE A 344 -7.24 -13.76 4.27
N THR A 345 -8.57 -13.62 4.21
CA THR A 345 -9.44 -14.07 5.29
C THR A 345 -10.72 -14.74 4.80
N LYS A 346 -11.19 -15.70 5.59
CA LYS A 346 -12.54 -16.30 5.48
C LYS A 346 -13.45 -15.84 6.64
N LYS A 347 -12.95 -14.95 7.50
CA LYS A 347 -13.68 -14.39 8.61
C LYS A 347 -14.65 -13.31 8.13
N ARG A 348 -15.46 -12.78 9.06
CA ARG A 348 -16.44 -11.75 8.75
C ARG A 348 -15.80 -10.49 8.21
N ILE A 349 -16.39 -9.93 7.15
CA ILE A 349 -16.07 -8.63 6.58
C ILE A 349 -17.27 -7.71 6.81
N GLY A 350 -17.04 -6.56 7.41
CA GLY A 350 -18.00 -5.47 7.56
C GLY A 350 -17.63 -4.31 6.64
N LEU A 351 -18.63 -3.72 6.00
CA LEU A 351 -18.48 -2.45 5.30
C LEU A 351 -19.37 -1.41 5.97
N ALA A 352 -18.80 -0.38 6.56
CA ALA A 352 -19.54 0.79 7.04
C ALA A 352 -19.65 1.82 5.91
N MET A 353 -20.86 2.28 5.60
CA MET A 353 -21.09 3.25 4.54
C MET A 353 -22.37 4.05 4.74
N GLY A 354 -22.40 5.28 4.22
CA GLY A 354 -23.60 6.06 4.17
C GLY A 354 -24.56 5.64 3.05
N VAL A 355 -25.82 6.00 3.21
CA VAL A 355 -26.90 5.70 2.23
C VAL A 355 -26.54 6.12 0.81
N TYR A 356 -25.86 7.24 0.62
CA TYR A 356 -25.47 7.71 -0.72
C TYR A 356 -24.57 6.70 -1.45
N ASN A 357 -23.54 6.19 -0.77
CA ASN A 357 -22.63 5.21 -1.34
C ASN A 357 -23.31 3.85 -1.54
N PHE A 358 -24.20 3.49 -0.62
CA PHE A 358 -24.97 2.26 -0.71
C PHE A 358 -25.87 2.21 -1.95
N VAL A 359 -26.56 3.30 -2.28
CA VAL A 359 -27.41 3.38 -3.48
C VAL A 359 -26.58 3.17 -4.76
N GLN A 360 -25.35 3.64 -4.79
CA GLN A 360 -24.47 3.47 -5.95
C GLN A 360 -24.10 2.02 -6.22
N ILE A 361 -24.10 1.14 -5.18
CA ILE A 361 -23.86 -0.30 -5.37
C ILE A 361 -24.94 -0.93 -6.28
N PHE A 362 -26.15 -0.36 -6.32
CA PHE A 362 -27.24 -0.83 -7.19
C PHE A 362 -27.25 -0.21 -8.58
N ASP A 363 -26.28 0.65 -8.92
CA ASP A 363 -26.20 1.26 -10.25
C ASP A 363 -25.48 0.31 -11.22
N GLN A 364 -26.26 -0.21 -12.19
CA GLN A 364 -25.80 -1.20 -13.18
C GLN A 364 -24.64 -0.70 -14.05
N LYS A 365 -24.41 0.62 -14.14
CA LYS A 365 -23.31 1.18 -14.95
C LYS A 365 -21.93 0.71 -14.51
N TYR A 366 -21.74 0.41 -13.22
CA TYR A 366 -20.47 -0.06 -12.67
C TYR A 366 -20.16 -1.53 -13.00
N TYR A 367 -21.11 -2.28 -13.56
CA TYR A 367 -21.00 -3.73 -13.75
C TYR A 367 -21.13 -4.16 -15.21
N ARG A 368 -21.07 -3.21 -16.16
CA ARG A 368 -21.22 -3.48 -17.60
C ARG A 368 -20.13 -4.40 -18.16
N ASN A 369 -18.96 -4.44 -17.50
CA ASN A 369 -17.83 -5.28 -17.93
C ASN A 369 -17.90 -6.71 -17.39
N LEU A 370 -18.89 -7.03 -16.55
CA LEU A 370 -19.12 -8.37 -16.04
C LEU A 370 -20.14 -9.11 -16.92
N SER A 371 -19.84 -10.36 -17.30
CA SER A 371 -20.73 -11.18 -18.13
C SER A 371 -22.10 -11.37 -17.49
N GLY A 372 -22.15 -11.58 -16.17
CA GLY A 372 -23.37 -11.68 -15.37
C GLY A 372 -23.89 -10.34 -14.83
N GLY A 373 -23.26 -9.22 -15.21
CA GLY A 373 -23.65 -7.87 -14.80
C GLY A 373 -23.72 -7.70 -13.27
N ILE A 374 -24.76 -7.01 -12.80
CA ILE A 374 -24.94 -6.74 -11.36
C ILE A 374 -25.14 -8.00 -10.52
N LEU A 375 -25.70 -9.07 -11.06
CA LEU A 375 -25.90 -10.32 -10.33
C LEU A 375 -24.56 -11.01 -10.05
N GLU A 376 -23.64 -11.00 -11.01
CA GLU A 376 -22.28 -11.49 -10.81
C GLU A 376 -21.56 -10.65 -9.74
N ALA A 377 -21.65 -9.32 -9.83
CA ALA A 377 -21.06 -8.41 -8.84
C ALA A 377 -21.59 -8.68 -7.43
N PHE A 378 -22.89 -8.88 -7.28
CA PHE A 378 -23.50 -9.16 -5.99
C PHE A 378 -23.18 -10.57 -5.48
N GLY A 379 -23.07 -11.56 -6.38
CA GLY A 379 -22.55 -12.88 -6.05
C GLY A 379 -21.16 -12.79 -5.44
N LYS A 380 -20.25 -12.00 -6.05
CA LYS A 380 -18.90 -11.75 -5.56
C LYS A 380 -18.89 -10.94 -4.26
N LEU A 381 -19.70 -9.89 -4.16
CA LEU A 381 -19.78 -9.03 -2.99
C LEU A 381 -20.29 -9.78 -1.76
N PHE A 382 -21.39 -10.56 -1.90
CA PHE A 382 -22.05 -11.23 -0.77
C PHE A 382 -21.72 -12.73 -0.63
N PHE A 383 -20.81 -13.24 -1.45
CA PHE A 383 -20.41 -14.66 -1.44
C PHE A 383 -19.76 -15.08 -0.11
N LYS A 384 -18.98 -14.19 0.48
CA LYS A 384 -18.38 -14.41 1.81
C LYS A 384 -19.32 -13.94 2.93
N ASP A 385 -18.87 -14.08 4.16
CA ASP A 385 -19.59 -13.58 5.32
C ASP A 385 -19.49 -12.04 5.41
N LEU A 386 -20.04 -11.35 4.38
CA LEU A 386 -20.10 -9.91 4.30
C LEU A 386 -21.37 -9.38 4.96
N LYS A 387 -21.23 -8.24 5.66
CA LYS A 387 -22.33 -7.44 6.20
C LYS A 387 -22.09 -5.94 5.98
N ILE A 388 -23.12 -5.23 5.59
CA ILE A 388 -23.09 -3.77 5.39
C ILE A 388 -23.78 -3.09 6.57
N TYR A 389 -23.06 -2.17 7.20
CA TYR A 389 -23.54 -1.30 8.27
C TYR A 389 -23.87 0.05 7.64
N LEU A 390 -25.17 0.35 7.57
CA LEU A 390 -25.68 1.50 6.81
C LEU A 390 -25.91 2.68 7.73
N TYR A 391 -25.14 3.75 7.54
CA TYR A 391 -25.30 5.00 8.25
C TYR A 391 -26.34 5.88 7.55
N PRO A 392 -27.31 6.47 8.30
CA PRO A 392 -28.41 7.24 7.73
C PRO A 392 -27.93 8.52 7.03
N LEU A 393 -28.82 9.05 6.18
CA LEU A 393 -28.62 10.30 5.48
C LEU A 393 -29.86 11.20 5.68
N LYS A 394 -29.66 12.44 6.07
CA LYS A 394 -30.73 13.44 6.07
C LYS A 394 -30.88 14.06 4.68
N ASP A 395 -32.04 13.95 4.08
CA ASP A 395 -32.38 14.59 2.81
C ASP A 395 -32.52 16.09 3.04
N GLN A 396 -31.63 16.89 2.46
CA GLN A 396 -31.58 18.34 2.68
C GLN A 396 -32.80 19.07 2.18
N ARG A 397 -33.59 18.50 1.25
CA ARG A 397 -34.81 19.16 0.69
C ARG A 397 -36.04 18.86 1.52
N THR A 398 -36.15 17.63 2.04
CA THR A 398 -37.36 17.17 2.74
C THR A 398 -37.20 17.12 4.24
N GLY A 399 -35.95 17.12 4.76
CA GLY A 399 -35.62 16.86 6.16
C GLY A 399 -35.77 15.38 6.57
N GLU A 400 -36.21 14.50 5.66
CA GLU A 400 -36.46 13.09 5.96
C GLU A 400 -35.14 12.34 6.14
N ILE A 401 -35.07 11.51 7.20
CA ILE A 401 -33.93 10.62 7.44
C ILE A 401 -34.10 9.36 6.60
N LYS A 402 -33.16 9.14 5.68
CA LYS A 402 -33.10 7.97 4.81
C LYS A 402 -32.32 6.84 5.51
N THR A 403 -32.95 5.68 5.59
CA THR A 403 -32.41 4.43 6.14
C THR A 403 -32.71 3.29 5.18
N SER A 404 -32.33 2.06 5.54
CA SER A 404 -32.69 0.87 4.73
C SER A 404 -34.20 0.67 4.65
N GLU A 405 -35.00 1.25 5.54
CA GLU A 405 -36.47 1.06 5.57
C GLU A 405 -37.19 1.85 4.47
N ASN A 406 -36.76 3.11 4.23
CA ASN A 406 -37.44 4.02 3.32
C ASN A 406 -36.62 4.37 2.05
N LEU A 407 -35.50 3.65 1.86
CA LEU A 407 -34.65 3.84 0.69
C LEU A 407 -35.37 3.40 -0.60
N LYS A 408 -35.35 4.28 -1.60
CA LYS A 408 -35.87 3.97 -2.94
C LYS A 408 -34.73 3.51 -3.84
N VAL A 409 -34.69 2.21 -4.12
CA VAL A 409 -33.83 1.64 -5.17
C VAL A 409 -34.58 1.58 -6.50
N HIS A 410 -33.86 1.45 -7.61
CA HIS A 410 -34.48 1.31 -8.93
C HIS A 410 -35.52 0.16 -8.92
N PRO A 411 -36.71 0.31 -9.51
CA PRO A 411 -37.80 -0.70 -9.43
C PRO A 411 -37.34 -2.12 -9.78
N ARG A 412 -36.48 -2.29 -10.80
CA ARG A 412 -35.95 -3.60 -11.20
C ARG A 412 -35.03 -4.25 -10.14
N MET A 413 -34.50 -3.46 -9.18
CA MET A 413 -33.62 -3.93 -8.12
C MET A 413 -34.33 -4.14 -6.79
N LYS A 414 -35.61 -3.79 -6.70
CA LYS A 414 -36.39 -3.78 -5.46
C LYS A 414 -36.42 -5.13 -4.75
N GLU A 415 -36.66 -6.20 -5.48
CA GLU A 415 -36.75 -7.53 -4.88
C GLU A 415 -35.39 -8.08 -4.48
N LEU A 416 -34.35 -7.80 -5.25
CA LEU A 416 -32.97 -8.11 -4.88
C LEU A 416 -32.52 -7.36 -3.63
N TYR A 417 -32.88 -6.08 -3.51
CA TYR A 417 -32.62 -5.29 -2.31
C TYR A 417 -33.31 -5.87 -1.07
N LYS A 418 -34.61 -6.23 -1.19
CA LYS A 418 -35.37 -6.89 -0.12
C LYS A 418 -34.71 -8.20 0.31
N PHE A 419 -34.23 -9.00 -0.66
CA PHE A 419 -33.53 -10.24 -0.37
C PHE A 419 -32.32 -10.03 0.56
N PHE A 420 -31.43 -9.08 0.23
CA PHE A 420 -30.26 -8.80 1.08
C PHE A 420 -30.62 -8.25 2.45
N LYS A 421 -31.62 -7.37 2.51
CA LYS A 421 -32.12 -6.83 3.75
C LYS A 421 -32.73 -7.93 4.66
N TYR A 422 -33.59 -8.76 4.08
CA TYR A 422 -34.26 -9.85 4.81
C TYR A 422 -33.27 -10.88 5.36
N ASN A 423 -32.19 -11.12 4.62
CA ASN A 423 -31.11 -12.02 5.04
C ASN A 423 -30.07 -11.34 5.99
N GLY A 424 -30.35 -10.16 6.49
CA GLY A 424 -29.47 -9.46 7.43
C GLY A 424 -28.11 -9.07 6.86
N LYS A 425 -27.99 -8.99 5.52
CA LYS A 425 -26.76 -8.56 4.85
C LYS A 425 -26.57 -7.04 4.88
N VAL A 426 -27.66 -6.31 5.12
CA VAL A 426 -27.69 -4.86 5.30
C VAL A 426 -28.42 -4.56 6.59
N VAL A 427 -27.77 -3.83 7.49
CA VAL A 427 -28.31 -3.42 8.79
C VAL A 427 -28.10 -1.93 9.00
N ASP A 428 -29.11 -1.25 9.53
CA ASP A 428 -29.01 0.17 9.84
C ASP A 428 -28.19 0.38 11.12
N ILE A 429 -27.29 1.35 11.09
CA ILE A 429 -26.62 1.87 12.27
C ILE A 429 -27.65 2.65 13.09
N LYS A 430 -27.76 2.30 14.38
CA LYS A 430 -28.66 2.93 15.32
C LYS A 430 -27.91 3.86 16.27
N ASN A 431 -28.67 4.64 17.06
CA ASN A 431 -28.13 5.55 18.08
C ASN A 431 -27.22 6.67 17.54
N TYR A 432 -27.36 7.01 16.26
CA TYR A 432 -26.65 8.11 15.64
C TYR A 432 -27.17 9.47 16.13
N ASN A 433 -26.33 10.50 16.07
CA ASN A 433 -26.72 11.87 16.39
C ASN A 433 -27.35 12.56 15.15
N PRO A 434 -28.66 12.89 15.19
CA PRO A 434 -29.33 13.52 14.05
C PRO A 434 -28.80 14.93 13.72
N ASP A 435 -28.18 15.62 14.69
CA ASP A 435 -27.74 17.01 14.54
C ASP A 435 -26.48 17.14 13.69
N ILE A 436 -25.71 16.06 13.49
CA ILE A 436 -24.51 16.08 12.67
C ILE A 436 -24.72 15.54 11.25
N LEU A 437 -25.90 15.02 10.92
CA LEU A 437 -26.16 14.39 9.61
C LEU A 437 -26.00 15.34 8.41
N ASP A 438 -25.98 16.64 8.65
CA ASP A 438 -25.79 17.69 7.65
C ASP A 438 -24.31 18.07 7.45
N VAL A 439 -23.36 17.42 8.16
CA VAL A 439 -21.93 17.72 8.07
C VAL A 439 -21.30 16.97 6.90
N PHE A 440 -20.80 17.71 5.92
CA PHE A 440 -20.14 17.15 4.74
C PHE A 440 -18.71 17.71 4.57
N SER A 441 -17.75 16.84 4.29
CA SER A 441 -16.35 17.21 4.03
C SER A 441 -16.20 18.32 2.98
N ARG A 442 -16.98 18.27 1.89
CA ARG A 442 -16.95 19.29 0.83
C ARG A 442 -17.36 20.68 1.30
N THR A 443 -18.29 20.76 2.29
CA THR A 443 -18.71 22.03 2.88
C THR A 443 -17.58 22.62 3.71
N ILE A 444 -16.96 21.79 4.55
CA ILE A 444 -15.81 22.18 5.37
C ILE A 444 -14.66 22.69 4.50
N LEU A 445 -14.33 21.96 3.43
CA LEU A 445 -13.26 22.37 2.51
C LEU A 445 -13.54 23.74 1.89
N LYS A 446 -14.79 24.00 1.45
CA LYS A 446 -15.18 25.31 0.92
C LYS A 446 -15.07 26.41 1.98
N MET A 447 -15.47 26.14 3.23
CA MET A 447 -15.34 27.12 4.32
C MET A 447 -13.87 27.46 4.59
N ILE A 448 -12.98 26.45 4.60
CA ILE A 448 -11.53 26.67 4.71
C ILE A 448 -11.01 27.52 3.55
N ASP A 449 -11.37 27.19 2.33
CA ASP A 449 -10.96 27.94 1.13
C ASP A 449 -11.44 29.39 1.12
N ASN A 450 -12.68 29.62 1.57
CA ASN A 450 -13.28 30.95 1.64
C ASN A 450 -12.88 31.75 2.89
N GLY A 451 -12.18 31.15 3.86
CA GLY A 451 -11.87 31.76 5.15
C GLY A 451 -13.12 32.03 6.02
N GLU A 452 -14.09 31.12 5.96
CA GLU A 452 -15.33 31.15 6.77
C GLU A 452 -15.08 30.45 8.12
N ALA A 453 -15.62 30.99 9.21
CA ALA A 453 -15.53 30.41 10.54
C ALA A 453 -16.60 29.31 10.78
N GLY A 454 -16.40 28.47 11.81
CA GLY A 454 -17.39 27.48 12.26
C GLY A 454 -17.18 26.06 11.68
N TRP A 455 -16.22 25.87 10.78
CA TRP A 455 -15.89 24.54 10.26
C TRP A 455 -15.21 23.66 11.30
N GLU A 456 -14.59 24.26 12.31
CA GLU A 456 -13.92 23.57 13.41
C GLU A 456 -14.88 22.65 14.18
N GLU A 457 -16.12 23.13 14.38
CA GLU A 457 -17.15 22.39 15.11
C GLU A 457 -17.66 21.16 14.36
N MET A 458 -17.39 21.08 13.04
CA MET A 458 -17.80 19.96 12.19
C MET A 458 -16.78 18.81 12.20
N LEU A 459 -15.61 19.03 12.81
CA LEU A 459 -14.51 18.08 12.84
C LEU A 459 -14.43 17.32 14.18
N PRO A 460 -13.79 16.15 14.19
CA PRO A 460 -13.42 15.49 15.43
C PRO A 460 -12.50 16.38 16.29
N SER A 461 -12.49 16.14 17.59
CA SER A 461 -11.64 16.88 18.53
C SER A 461 -10.17 16.83 18.12
N GLY A 462 -9.46 17.96 18.20
CA GLY A 462 -8.03 18.09 17.87
C GLY A 462 -7.71 18.21 16.38
N ILE A 463 -8.60 17.76 15.48
CA ILE A 463 -8.33 17.78 14.03
C ILE A 463 -8.23 19.20 13.47
N ALA A 464 -9.04 20.13 14.00
CA ALA A 464 -8.97 21.53 13.58
C ALA A 464 -7.62 22.17 13.90
N ASP A 465 -7.02 21.82 15.04
CA ASP A 465 -5.71 22.34 15.45
C ASP A 465 -4.62 21.80 14.53
N ILE A 466 -4.62 20.51 14.22
CA ILE A 466 -3.68 19.90 13.26
C ILE A 466 -3.79 20.59 11.88
N ILE A 467 -5.02 20.80 11.37
CA ILE A 467 -5.21 21.50 10.09
C ILE A 467 -4.60 22.89 10.12
N LYS A 468 -4.74 23.63 11.24
CA LYS A 468 -4.23 24.99 11.40
C LYS A 468 -2.70 25.03 11.55
N GLU A 469 -2.14 24.11 12.33
CA GLU A 469 -0.70 24.02 12.61
C GLU A 469 0.07 23.58 11.38
N GLU A 470 -0.35 22.48 10.76
CA GLU A 470 0.29 21.89 9.59
C GLU A 470 -0.13 22.54 8.26
N ARG A 471 -1.10 23.50 8.30
CA ARG A 471 -1.66 24.21 7.13
C ARG A 471 -2.21 23.25 6.07
N LEU A 472 -2.92 22.22 6.51
CA LEU A 472 -3.50 21.21 5.64
C LEU A 472 -4.65 21.77 4.80
N PHE A 473 -4.95 21.14 3.67
CA PHE A 473 -6.05 21.50 2.75
C PHE A 473 -6.03 22.99 2.32
N GLY A 474 -4.86 23.60 2.22
CA GLY A 474 -4.71 25.00 1.82
C GLY A 474 -5.15 26.00 2.89
N TYR A 475 -5.26 25.59 4.15
CA TYR A 475 -5.53 26.52 5.26
C TYR A 475 -4.46 27.61 5.34
N SER A 476 -4.90 28.88 5.49
CA SER A 476 -4.03 30.02 5.67
C SER A 476 -4.65 31.02 6.64
N LYS A 477 -3.93 31.38 7.70
CA LYS A 477 -4.36 32.42 8.66
C LYS A 477 -4.69 33.76 8.01
N ARG A 478 -4.12 34.08 6.84
CA ARG A 478 -4.40 35.32 6.10
C ARG A 478 -5.82 35.38 5.53
N LYS A 479 -6.36 34.23 5.07
CA LYS A 479 -7.72 34.14 4.54
C LYS A 479 -8.79 34.54 5.57
N PHE A 480 -8.53 34.25 6.86
CA PHE A 480 -9.45 34.50 7.98
C PHE A 480 -9.34 35.93 8.58
N LYS A 481 -8.25 36.67 8.28
CA LYS A 481 -8.06 38.05 8.76
C LYS A 481 -8.67 39.11 7.88
N THR A 482 -9.00 38.82 6.63
CA THR A 482 -9.49 39.79 5.63
C THR A 482 -11.00 40.02 5.64
N LYS A 483 -11.74 39.29 6.50
CA LYS A 483 -13.21 39.37 6.62
C LYS A 483 -13.71 39.91 7.99
N LYS A 484 -12.91 40.77 8.65
CA LYS A 484 -13.38 41.57 9.81
C LYS A 484 -13.74 42.93 9.39
#